data_53606fc2e5b54f47a7242116b21a3a0b
#
_entry.id   53606fc2e5b54f47a7242116b21a3a0b
#
_cell.length_a   1.000
_cell.length_b   1.000
_cell.length_c   1.000
_cell.angle_alpha   90.00
_cell.angle_beta   90.00
_cell.angle_gamma   90.00
#
_symmetry.space_group_name_H-M   'P 1'
#
loop_
_entity.id
_entity.type
_entity.pdbx_description
1 polymer ?
#
loop_
_entity_poly.entity_id
_entity_poly.type
_entity_poly.pdbx_seq_one_letter_code
_entity_poly.pdbx_strand_id
1 'polypeptide(L)'
;MTSIYYASTYGSTKQYAEELARRVGVDAVPIAEAGEVSAGTAAGPIVVLAPAHGPMHEGVKFVRSLGSEALRNRPAAVATTGMTIDDFVTTADPTGGLLGDLADSVTRFYLPGRLNYSELSAAHRNVMRGLITAVKMKPRKNENERNMIDSYGKDIDRVDFARLDPIVEWVEVQQI
;
A
#
# COMPACT_ATOMS: atom_id res chain seq x y z
N MET A 1 -3.71 -16.75 13.84
CA MET A 1 -4.75 -16.22 12.93
C MET A 1 -4.21 -14.98 12.26
N THR A 2 -4.34 -14.86 10.94
CA THR A 2 -3.93 -13.69 10.14
C THR A 2 -4.65 -12.43 10.61
N SER A 3 -3.96 -11.29 10.61
CA SER A 3 -4.55 -9.99 10.86
C SER A 3 -4.39 -9.12 9.60
N ILE A 4 -5.48 -8.49 9.15
CA ILE A 4 -5.47 -7.60 8.01
C ILE A 4 -5.89 -6.21 8.47
N TYR A 5 -5.01 -5.22 8.25
CA TYR A 5 -5.25 -3.82 8.55
C TYR A 5 -5.21 -2.99 7.27
N TYR A 6 -6.00 -1.93 7.22
CA TYR A 6 -5.96 -1.05 6.05
C TYR A 6 -6.21 0.41 6.38
N ALA A 7 -5.65 1.29 5.55
CA ALA A 7 -6.05 2.69 5.42
C ALA A 7 -6.53 2.92 3.99
N SER A 8 -7.57 3.71 3.80
CA SER A 8 -8.11 3.99 2.47
C SER A 8 -8.65 5.40 2.37
N THR A 9 -8.26 6.13 1.33
CA THR A 9 -8.72 7.50 1.06
C THR A 9 -9.79 7.53 -0.03
N TYR A 10 -9.59 6.79 -1.11
CA TYR A 10 -10.48 6.78 -2.31
C TYR A 10 -11.12 5.42 -2.58
N GLY A 11 -11.12 4.53 -1.62
CA GLY A 11 -11.87 3.28 -1.64
C GLY A 11 -11.16 2.08 -2.25
N SER A 12 -10.16 2.24 -3.13
CA SER A 12 -9.50 1.10 -3.77
C SER A 12 -8.77 0.19 -2.78
N THR A 13 -8.07 0.77 -1.82
CA THR A 13 -7.38 -0.01 -0.77
C THR A 13 -8.36 -0.80 0.09
N LYS A 14 -9.51 -0.19 0.43
CA LYS A 14 -10.57 -0.88 1.17
C LYS A 14 -11.11 -2.07 0.39
N GLN A 15 -11.37 -1.91 -0.91
CA GLN A 15 -11.83 -3.01 -1.77
C GLN A 15 -10.84 -4.19 -1.79
N TYR A 16 -9.53 -3.90 -1.91
CA TYR A 16 -8.51 -4.94 -1.82
C TYR A 16 -8.47 -5.61 -0.45
N ALA A 17 -8.57 -4.83 0.63
CA ALA A 17 -8.51 -5.37 1.98
C ALA A 17 -9.71 -6.28 2.28
N GLU A 18 -10.92 -5.89 1.88
CA GLU A 18 -12.13 -6.69 2.04
C GLU A 18 -12.08 -7.98 1.21
N GLU A 19 -11.60 -7.90 -0.05
CA GLU A 19 -11.46 -9.09 -0.90
C GLU A 19 -10.37 -10.03 -0.37
N LEU A 20 -9.22 -9.51 0.09
CA LEU A 20 -8.18 -10.33 0.70
C LEU A 20 -8.72 -11.02 1.97
N ALA A 21 -9.40 -10.28 2.84
CA ALA A 21 -10.00 -10.80 4.06
C ALA A 21 -10.98 -11.95 3.77
N ARG A 22 -11.83 -11.77 2.77
CA ARG A 22 -12.75 -12.81 2.31
C ARG A 22 -12.02 -14.07 1.84
N ARG A 23 -10.90 -13.93 1.11
CA ARG A 23 -10.13 -15.07 0.59
C ARG A 23 -9.42 -15.85 1.69
N VAL A 24 -8.91 -15.17 2.71
CA VAL A 24 -8.17 -15.81 3.81
C VAL A 24 -9.04 -16.10 5.04
N GLY A 25 -10.33 -15.78 5.00
CA GLY A 25 -11.31 -16.14 6.04
C GLY A 25 -11.17 -15.35 7.33
N VAL A 26 -10.84 -14.06 7.26
CA VAL A 26 -10.73 -13.13 8.41
C VAL A 26 -11.44 -11.81 8.10
N ASP A 27 -11.49 -10.91 9.08
CA ASP A 27 -11.98 -9.55 8.86
C ASP A 27 -10.82 -8.59 8.55
N ALA A 28 -11.10 -7.58 7.72
CA ALA A 28 -10.21 -6.45 7.50
C ALA A 28 -10.58 -5.30 8.44
N VAL A 29 -9.61 -4.80 9.19
CA VAL A 29 -9.79 -3.76 10.21
C VAL A 29 -9.15 -2.46 9.75
N PRO A 30 -9.87 -1.32 9.77
CA PRO A 30 -9.24 -0.02 9.54
C PRO A 30 -8.11 0.23 10.55
N ILE A 31 -6.98 0.79 10.10
CA ILE A 31 -5.86 1.12 10.99
C ILE A 31 -6.30 2.04 12.14
N ALA A 32 -7.22 2.96 11.86
CA ALA A 32 -7.75 3.87 12.88
C ALA A 32 -8.55 3.17 14.01
N GLU A 33 -9.03 1.95 13.73
CA GLU A 33 -9.80 1.13 14.68
C GLU A 33 -8.96 -0.03 15.26
N ALA A 34 -7.70 -0.14 14.84
CA ALA A 34 -6.79 -1.16 15.34
C ALA A 34 -6.51 -0.92 16.82
N GLY A 35 -6.92 -1.88 17.65
CA GLY A 35 -6.54 -1.92 19.07
C GLY A 35 -5.08 -2.33 19.25
N GLU A 36 -4.71 -2.76 20.46
CA GLU A 36 -3.40 -3.33 20.72
C GLU A 36 -3.17 -4.58 19.84
N VAL A 37 -2.16 -4.51 18.97
CA VAL A 37 -1.79 -5.66 18.14
C VAL A 37 -0.96 -6.63 18.98
N SER A 38 -1.50 -7.82 19.22
CA SER A 38 -0.81 -8.84 20.00
C SER A 38 0.54 -9.21 19.35
N ALA A 39 1.59 -9.13 20.15
CA ALA A 39 2.95 -9.58 19.78
C ALA A 39 3.17 -11.09 20.00
N GLY A 40 2.15 -11.83 20.42
CA GLY A 40 2.26 -13.24 20.77
C GLY A 40 2.58 -14.14 19.57
N THR A 41 3.45 -15.14 19.79
CA THR A 41 3.87 -16.13 18.78
C THR A 41 2.75 -17.00 18.22
N ALA A 42 1.62 -17.09 18.93
CA ALA A 42 0.44 -17.81 18.45
C ALA A 42 -0.40 -17.02 17.41
N ALA A 43 -0.05 -15.77 17.19
CA ALA A 43 -0.73 -14.93 16.22
C ALA A 43 -0.08 -15.11 14.82
N GLY A 44 -0.90 -15.37 13.82
CA GLY A 44 -0.44 -15.52 12.42
C GLY A 44 0.07 -14.20 11.80
N PRO A 45 0.35 -14.18 10.51
CA PRO A 45 0.95 -13.04 9.83
C PRO A 45 0.09 -11.78 9.89
N ILE A 46 0.74 -10.64 9.69
CA ILE A 46 0.10 -9.31 9.59
C ILE A 46 0.21 -8.82 8.15
N VAL A 47 -0.91 -8.45 7.55
CA VAL A 47 -0.93 -7.76 6.25
C VAL A 47 -1.51 -6.37 6.42
N VAL A 48 -0.80 -5.36 5.97
CA VAL A 48 -1.21 -3.96 6.05
C VAL A 48 -1.34 -3.39 4.65
N LEU A 49 -2.54 -2.96 4.27
CA LEU A 49 -2.80 -2.34 2.97
C LEU A 49 -2.99 -0.83 3.14
N ALA A 50 -2.25 -0.02 2.40
CA ALA A 50 -2.40 1.42 2.47
C ALA A 50 -1.98 2.11 1.16
N PRO A 51 -2.58 3.28 0.84
CA PRO A 51 -2.14 4.07 -0.30
C PRO A 51 -0.82 4.79 0.01
N ALA A 52 -0.01 4.97 -1.03
CA ALA A 52 1.14 5.86 -0.97
C ALA A 52 0.76 7.27 -1.43
N HIS A 53 1.00 8.26 -0.60
CA HIS A 53 0.84 9.68 -0.92
C HIS A 53 2.20 10.39 -0.81
N GLY A 54 3.07 10.19 -1.81
CA GLY A 54 4.45 10.66 -1.77
C GLY A 54 5.23 10.02 -0.61
N PRO A 55 5.85 10.81 0.27
CA PRO A 55 6.60 10.29 1.41
C PRO A 55 5.69 9.80 2.56
N MET A 56 4.39 10.03 2.46
CA MET A 56 3.43 9.63 3.51
C MET A 56 2.81 8.28 3.16
N HIS A 57 2.98 7.33 4.08
CA HIS A 57 2.45 5.98 3.93
C HIS A 57 1.94 5.46 5.28
N GLU A 58 0.64 5.52 5.49
CA GLU A 58 0.02 5.15 6.78
C GLU A 58 0.31 3.70 7.17
N GLY A 59 0.33 2.78 6.20
CA GLY A 59 0.67 1.39 6.45
C GLY A 59 2.09 1.19 6.96
N VAL A 60 3.08 1.90 6.40
CA VAL A 60 4.46 1.87 6.89
C VAL A 60 4.53 2.46 8.31
N LYS A 61 3.86 3.60 8.54
CA LYS A 61 3.80 4.21 9.86
C LYS A 61 3.19 3.25 10.90
N PHE A 62 2.13 2.55 10.53
CA PHE A 62 1.49 1.55 11.39
C PHE A 62 2.44 0.38 11.69
N VAL A 63 3.06 -0.22 10.68
CA VAL A 63 4.03 -1.33 10.88
C VAL A 63 5.19 -0.90 11.77
N ARG A 64 5.72 0.31 11.57
CA ARG A 64 6.78 0.85 12.43
C ARG A 64 6.32 1.02 13.88
N SER A 65 5.06 1.35 14.13
CA SER A 65 4.51 1.48 15.48
C SER A 65 4.36 0.16 16.24
N LEU A 66 4.32 -0.98 15.53
CA LEU A 66 4.27 -2.31 16.15
C LEU A 66 5.57 -2.66 16.88
N GLY A 67 6.67 -2.08 16.47
CA GLY A 67 8.00 -2.31 17.04
C GLY A 67 8.67 -3.61 16.56
N SER A 68 9.99 -3.65 16.68
CA SER A 68 10.80 -4.77 16.18
C SER A 68 10.55 -6.10 16.90
N GLU A 69 10.08 -6.06 18.14
CA GLU A 69 9.76 -7.27 18.89
C GLU A 69 8.54 -8.00 18.35
N ALA A 70 7.47 -7.27 18.06
CA ALA A 70 6.26 -7.84 17.45
C ALA A 70 6.58 -8.43 16.07
N LEU A 71 7.37 -7.72 15.26
CA LEU A 71 7.75 -8.15 13.91
C LEU A 71 8.71 -9.35 13.87
N ARG A 72 9.50 -9.58 14.92
CA ARG A 72 10.32 -10.80 15.03
C ARG A 72 9.48 -12.05 15.23
N ASN A 73 8.34 -11.92 15.88
CA ASN A 73 7.47 -13.03 16.24
C ASN A 73 6.30 -13.22 15.27
N ARG A 74 6.02 -12.23 14.44
CA ARG A 74 4.92 -12.25 13.48
C ARG A 74 5.39 -11.75 12.11
N PRO A 75 5.41 -12.61 11.09
CA PRO A 75 5.69 -12.17 9.72
C PRO A 75 4.75 -11.03 9.32
N ALA A 76 5.29 -10.00 8.72
CA ALA A 76 4.52 -8.83 8.30
C ALA A 76 4.72 -8.51 6.82
N ALA A 77 3.66 -8.05 6.19
CA ALA A 77 3.67 -7.55 4.81
C ALA A 77 2.97 -6.19 4.71
N VAL A 78 3.49 -5.34 3.85
CA VAL A 78 2.86 -4.09 3.43
C VAL A 78 2.47 -4.20 1.96
N ALA A 79 1.19 -4.04 1.65
CA ALA A 79 0.67 -3.93 0.30
C ALA A 79 0.33 -2.47 0.00
N THR A 80 1.15 -1.84 -0.82
CA THR A 80 0.99 -0.43 -1.22
C THR A 80 0.04 -0.33 -2.40
N THR A 81 -1.02 0.47 -2.28
CA THR A 81 -1.88 0.79 -3.41
C THR A 81 -1.50 2.14 -4.04
N GLY A 82 -1.50 2.21 -5.36
CA GLY A 82 -1.14 3.45 -6.04
C GLY A 82 -1.29 3.39 -7.56
N MET A 83 -0.88 4.46 -8.21
CA MET A 83 -0.95 4.64 -9.67
C MET A 83 0.42 4.56 -10.35
N THR A 84 1.45 4.18 -9.60
CA THR A 84 2.81 3.99 -10.10
C THR A 84 2.87 2.74 -10.99
N ILE A 85 3.70 2.75 -12.01
CA ILE A 85 3.91 1.56 -12.86
C ILE A 85 4.75 0.50 -12.14
N ASP A 86 4.47 -0.77 -12.41
CA ASP A 86 5.09 -1.91 -11.71
C ASP A 86 6.62 -1.92 -11.80
N ASP A 87 7.19 -1.68 -12.98
CA ASP A 87 8.63 -1.69 -13.19
C ASP A 87 9.35 -0.64 -12.33
N PHE A 88 8.74 0.53 -12.15
CA PHE A 88 9.29 1.56 -11.27
C PHE A 88 9.22 1.14 -9.80
N VAL A 89 8.12 0.54 -9.36
CA VAL A 89 7.97 0.06 -7.98
C VAL A 89 9.01 -1.02 -7.67
N THR A 90 9.20 -1.97 -8.59
CA THR A 90 10.16 -3.06 -8.42
C THR A 90 11.61 -2.55 -8.38
N THR A 91 11.93 -1.57 -9.21
CA THR A 91 13.31 -1.06 -9.33
C THR A 91 13.67 -0.08 -8.22
N ALA A 92 12.74 0.82 -7.86
CA ALA A 92 13.02 1.90 -6.91
C ALA A 92 12.69 1.53 -5.45
N ASP A 93 11.84 0.52 -5.24
CA ASP A 93 11.35 0.07 -3.91
C ASP A 93 11.05 1.24 -2.94
N PRO A 94 10.16 2.15 -3.28
CA PRO A 94 9.92 3.33 -2.46
C PRO A 94 9.38 2.97 -1.06
N THR A 95 8.62 1.88 -0.93
CA THR A 95 8.10 1.40 0.35
C THR A 95 9.22 0.86 1.24
N GLY A 96 10.20 0.14 0.65
CA GLY A 96 11.40 -0.30 1.37
C GLY A 96 12.21 0.87 1.92
N GLY A 97 12.36 1.94 1.12
CA GLY A 97 13.00 3.17 1.57
C GLY A 97 12.31 3.83 2.77
N LEU A 98 10.98 3.78 2.84
CA LEU A 98 10.20 4.30 3.97
C LEU A 98 10.26 3.39 5.21
N LEU A 99 10.37 2.07 5.01
CA LEU A 99 10.53 1.10 6.09
C LEU A 99 11.88 1.22 6.80
N GLY A 100 12.93 1.66 6.08
CA GLY A 100 14.27 1.80 6.64
C GLY A 100 14.78 0.46 7.20
N ASP A 101 15.19 0.44 8.47
CA ASP A 101 15.74 -0.74 9.14
C ASP A 101 14.78 -1.95 9.18
N LEU A 102 13.50 -1.75 8.95
CA LEU A 102 12.50 -2.82 8.88
C LEU A 102 12.33 -3.41 7.46
N ALA A 103 12.99 -2.86 6.45
CA ALA A 103 12.83 -3.29 5.07
C ALA A 103 13.13 -4.78 4.86
N ASP A 104 14.13 -5.33 5.53
CA ASP A 104 14.49 -6.75 5.40
C ASP A 104 13.53 -7.70 6.15
N SER A 105 12.75 -7.16 7.09
CA SER A 105 11.83 -7.94 7.94
C SER A 105 10.37 -7.86 7.46
N VAL A 106 10.06 -6.98 6.52
CA VAL A 106 8.69 -6.73 6.04
C VAL A 106 8.59 -7.01 4.55
N THR A 107 7.75 -7.97 4.18
CA THR A 107 7.47 -8.27 2.78
C THR A 107 6.67 -7.14 2.14
N ARG A 108 6.96 -6.81 0.89
CA ARG A 108 6.32 -5.71 0.16
C ARG A 108 5.58 -6.22 -1.06
N PHE A 109 4.35 -5.74 -1.21
CA PHE A 109 3.51 -5.97 -2.38
C PHE A 109 3.04 -4.64 -2.95
N TYR A 110 2.73 -4.61 -4.22
CA TYR A 110 2.16 -3.46 -4.87
C TYR A 110 0.84 -3.82 -5.57
N LEU A 111 -0.16 -2.98 -5.39
CA LEU A 111 -1.50 -3.15 -5.93
C LEU A 111 -1.88 -1.91 -6.76
N PRO A 112 -2.20 -2.06 -8.05
CA PRO A 112 -2.70 -0.95 -8.84
C PRO A 112 -3.97 -0.36 -8.22
N GLY A 113 -4.01 0.95 -8.07
CA GLY A 113 -5.09 1.65 -7.39
C GLY A 113 -6.06 2.34 -8.34
N ARG A 114 -6.79 3.29 -7.76
CA ARG A 114 -7.73 4.15 -8.47
C ARG A 114 -7.33 5.61 -8.29
N LEU A 115 -7.45 6.38 -9.36
CA LEU A 115 -7.36 7.82 -9.34
C LEU A 115 -8.72 8.41 -9.72
N ASN A 116 -9.45 8.92 -8.72
CA ASN A 116 -10.71 9.62 -8.92
C ASN A 116 -10.45 11.13 -8.90
N TYR A 117 -9.97 11.66 -10.02
CA TYR A 117 -9.60 13.07 -10.11
C TYR A 117 -10.81 14.00 -9.89
N SER A 118 -11.98 13.58 -10.34
CA SER A 118 -13.25 14.29 -10.13
C SER A 118 -13.62 14.43 -8.65
N GLU A 119 -13.22 13.48 -7.80
CA GLU A 119 -13.52 13.45 -6.37
C GLU A 119 -12.43 14.04 -5.49
N LEU A 120 -11.28 14.46 -6.07
CA LEU A 120 -10.19 15.05 -5.31
C LEU A 120 -10.63 16.36 -4.65
N SER A 121 -10.25 16.52 -3.38
CA SER A 121 -10.39 17.81 -2.69
C SER A 121 -9.60 18.92 -3.42
N ALA A 122 -10.00 20.18 -3.21
CA ALA A 122 -9.29 21.32 -3.79
C ALA A 122 -7.81 21.34 -3.37
N ALA A 123 -7.51 20.98 -2.13
CA ALA A 123 -6.14 20.88 -1.62
C ALA A 123 -5.34 19.81 -2.39
N HIS A 124 -5.85 18.60 -2.55
CA HIS A 124 -5.21 17.53 -3.30
C HIS A 124 -5.03 17.88 -4.77
N ARG A 125 -6.04 18.52 -5.41
CA ARG A 125 -5.91 19.00 -6.80
C ARG A 125 -4.75 20.00 -6.96
N ASN A 126 -4.58 20.93 -6.01
CA ASN A 126 -3.50 21.90 -6.05
C ASN A 126 -2.12 21.24 -5.88
N VAL A 127 -2.01 20.27 -4.97
CA VAL A 127 -0.78 19.47 -4.81
C VAL A 127 -0.46 18.73 -6.10
N MET A 128 -1.43 18.05 -6.70
CA MET A 128 -1.25 17.35 -7.97
C MET A 128 -0.87 18.28 -9.12
N ARG A 129 -1.47 19.47 -9.18
CA ARG A 129 -1.11 20.49 -10.18
C ARG A 129 0.35 20.91 -10.04
N GLY A 130 0.79 21.20 -8.82
CA GLY A 130 2.19 21.56 -8.53
C GLY A 130 3.16 20.45 -8.92
N LEU A 131 2.86 19.22 -8.54
CA LEU A 131 3.67 18.04 -8.86
C LEU A 131 3.79 17.83 -10.37
N ILE A 132 2.67 17.84 -11.10
CA ILE A 132 2.65 17.66 -12.55
C ILE A 132 3.38 18.80 -13.27
N THR A 133 3.26 20.04 -12.78
CA THR A 133 4.00 21.16 -13.35
C THR A 133 5.51 20.93 -13.19
N ALA A 134 5.97 20.52 -12.01
CA ALA A 134 7.37 20.23 -11.77
C ALA A 134 7.87 19.07 -12.66
N VAL A 135 7.10 18.00 -12.81
CA VAL A 135 7.43 16.86 -13.67
C VAL A 135 7.50 17.27 -15.15
N LYS A 136 6.57 18.11 -15.62
CA LYS A 136 6.58 18.62 -17.01
C LYS A 136 7.81 19.45 -17.33
N MET A 137 8.37 20.16 -16.35
CA MET A 137 9.58 20.98 -16.52
C MET A 137 10.88 20.18 -16.63
N LYS A 138 10.88 18.90 -16.26
CA LYS A 138 12.07 18.04 -16.38
C LYS A 138 12.43 17.82 -17.87
N PRO A 139 13.70 17.99 -18.25
CA PRO A 139 14.12 17.78 -19.64
C PRO A 139 14.07 16.31 -20.06
N ARG A 140 14.31 15.39 -19.13
CA ARG A 140 14.19 13.95 -19.34
C ARG A 140 13.21 13.38 -18.32
N LYS A 141 12.23 12.61 -18.82
CA LYS A 141 11.19 11.98 -18.00
C LYS A 141 11.33 10.47 -18.09
N ASN A 142 11.29 9.81 -16.93
CA ASN A 142 11.15 8.36 -16.91
C ASN A 142 9.71 7.94 -17.24
N GLU A 143 9.49 6.65 -17.38
CA GLU A 143 8.18 6.10 -17.78
C GLU A 143 7.09 6.37 -16.75
N ASN A 144 7.41 6.29 -15.46
CA ASN A 144 6.47 6.63 -14.40
C ASN A 144 6.05 8.10 -14.43
N GLU A 145 6.98 9.01 -14.70
CA GLU A 145 6.69 10.45 -14.86
C GLU A 145 5.79 10.74 -16.07
N ARG A 146 5.97 10.00 -17.18
CA ARG A 146 5.05 10.07 -18.32
C ARG A 146 3.68 9.55 -17.95
N ASN A 147 3.58 8.40 -17.26
CA ASN A 147 2.33 7.86 -16.77
C ASN A 147 1.59 8.86 -15.85
N MET A 148 2.32 9.59 -14.99
CA MET A 148 1.73 10.63 -14.15
C MET A 148 1.14 11.77 -14.97
N ILE A 149 1.84 12.22 -16.02
CA ILE A 149 1.36 13.28 -16.92
C ILE A 149 0.11 12.80 -17.68
N ASP A 150 0.14 11.58 -18.21
CA ASP A 150 -0.94 11.00 -19.01
C ASP A 150 -2.20 10.74 -18.18
N SER A 151 -2.02 10.44 -16.91
CA SER A 151 -3.12 10.19 -15.95
C SER A 151 -3.71 11.48 -15.36
N TYR A 152 -3.02 12.61 -15.52
CA TYR A 152 -3.43 13.87 -14.92
C TYR A 152 -4.80 14.34 -15.41
N GLY A 153 -5.69 14.66 -14.48
CA GLY A 153 -7.03 15.15 -14.78
C GLY A 153 -8.03 14.07 -15.22
N LYS A 154 -7.67 12.80 -15.13
CA LYS A 154 -8.53 11.68 -15.55
C LYS A 154 -8.93 10.82 -14.35
N ASP A 155 -10.15 10.30 -14.40
CA ASP A 155 -10.58 9.22 -13.51
C ASP A 155 -10.14 7.89 -14.13
N ILE A 156 -9.29 7.16 -13.40
CA ILE A 156 -8.70 5.91 -13.87
C ILE A 156 -8.82 4.87 -12.77
N ASP A 157 -9.37 3.71 -13.10
CA ASP A 157 -9.47 2.56 -12.22
C ASP A 157 -8.58 1.43 -12.76
N ARG A 158 -7.58 1.03 -11.97
CA ARG A 158 -6.66 -0.08 -12.26
C ARG A 158 -6.78 -1.20 -11.23
N VAL A 159 -7.83 -1.19 -10.41
CA VAL A 159 -8.06 -2.25 -9.42
C VAL A 159 -8.16 -3.60 -10.11
N ASP A 160 -7.33 -4.54 -9.71
CA ASP A 160 -7.27 -5.90 -10.23
C ASP A 160 -7.07 -6.88 -9.07
N PHE A 161 -8.11 -7.64 -8.75
CA PHE A 161 -8.08 -8.58 -7.63
C PHE A 161 -7.18 -9.80 -7.87
N ALA A 162 -6.78 -10.11 -9.11
CA ALA A 162 -5.78 -11.13 -9.38
C ALA A 162 -4.42 -10.77 -8.75
N ARG A 163 -4.15 -9.48 -8.55
CA ARG A 163 -2.94 -9.00 -7.87
C ARG A 163 -2.87 -9.36 -6.38
N LEU A 164 -3.95 -9.88 -5.81
CA LEU A 164 -3.97 -10.41 -4.45
C LEU A 164 -3.43 -11.85 -4.36
N ASP A 165 -3.34 -12.60 -5.46
CA ASP A 165 -2.93 -13.99 -5.44
C ASP A 165 -1.57 -14.20 -4.74
N PRO A 166 -0.51 -13.43 -5.03
CA PRO A 166 0.77 -13.57 -4.33
C PRO A 166 0.68 -13.25 -2.83
N ILE A 167 -0.26 -12.38 -2.42
CA ILE A 167 -0.46 -12.04 -1.01
C ILE A 167 -1.16 -13.20 -0.29
N VAL A 168 -2.15 -13.83 -0.93
CA VAL A 168 -2.84 -15.01 -0.39
C VAL A 168 -1.84 -16.16 -0.21
N GLU A 169 -1.04 -16.46 -1.24
CA GLU A 169 0.01 -17.48 -1.18
C GLU A 169 1.00 -17.20 -0.05
N TRP A 170 1.45 -15.94 0.07
CA TRP A 170 2.35 -15.55 1.16
C TRP A 170 1.72 -15.77 2.54
N VAL A 171 0.45 -15.40 2.73
CA VAL A 171 -0.27 -15.61 3.99
C VAL A 171 -0.37 -17.12 4.32
N GLU A 172 -0.70 -17.94 3.35
CA GLU A 172 -0.80 -19.40 3.53
C GLU A 172 0.53 -20.01 3.98
N VAL A 173 1.64 -19.62 3.35
CA VAL A 173 2.99 -20.09 3.72
C VAL A 173 3.36 -19.69 5.14
N GLN A 174 2.95 -18.52 5.60
CA GLN A 174 3.26 -18.03 6.96
C GLN A 174 2.37 -18.66 8.05
N GLN A 175 1.37 -19.43 7.70
CA GLN A 175 0.48 -20.09 8.66
C GLN A 175 0.90 -21.56 8.97
N ILE A 176 1.86 -22.11 8.20
CA ILE A 176 2.41 -23.45 8.38
C ILE A 176 3.46 -23.44 9.50
#